data_f8946b9a2696f6eb881c3d56ffa9cdb5
#
_entry.id   f8946b9a2696f6eb881c3d56ffa9cdb5
#
_cell.length_a   1.000
_cell.length_b   1.000
_cell.length_c   1.000
_cell.angle_alpha   90.00
_cell.angle_beta   90.00
_cell.angle_gamma   90.00
#
_symmetry.space_group_name_H-M   'P 1'
#
loop_
_entity.id
_entity.type
_entity.pdbx_description
1 polymer ?
#
loop_
_entity_poly.entity_id
_entity_poly.type
_entity_poly.pdbx_seq_one_letter_code
_entity_poly.pdbx_strand_id
1 'polypeptide(L)'
;MRQAEDSEIIQLSMAIRECRPIEYMDGQNVKVIPKDQISTGMLLWADQVLVGTNKERYKYNAQMRSLLGRGKDPEDGDKIICLHNYWEDLSAAGDPLVNGTIGTLRCPQPGRVDFPRFIKAPTHHFDVINANFETEDGTYHCLNLDQDMLLKGTKCCDWRVSYQLGKLKNRIGDVIPKEFEYGYAITVHKAQGSEWDKVLVLEEQFPFDKIEHARWLYTAVTRASDKLVLLR
;
A
#
# COMPACT_ATOMS: atom_id res chain seq x y z
N MET A 1 7.22 16.28 12.78
CA MET A 1 8.04 17.53 12.82
C MET A 1 7.58 18.45 11.70
N ARG A 2 7.22 19.71 11.94
CA ARG A 2 6.98 20.66 10.84
C ARG A 2 8.34 20.94 10.19
N GLN A 3 8.41 20.76 8.86
CA GLN A 3 9.59 21.10 8.08
C GLN A 3 9.91 22.59 8.26
N ALA A 4 11.19 22.96 8.26
CA ALA A 4 11.61 24.36 8.30
C ALA A 4 11.09 25.12 7.07
N GLU A 5 10.76 26.41 7.19
CA GLU A 5 10.19 27.22 6.12
C GLU A 5 11.08 27.28 4.85
N ASP A 6 12.37 27.01 4.96
CA ASP A 6 13.34 26.95 3.86
C ASP A 6 13.51 25.57 3.22
N SER A 7 12.68 24.58 3.57
CA SER A 7 12.78 23.22 3.00
C SER A 7 12.51 23.23 1.49
N GLU A 8 13.41 22.61 0.72
CA GLU A 8 13.24 22.40 -0.73
C GLU A 8 11.92 21.68 -1.08
N ILE A 9 11.46 20.77 -0.19
CA ILE A 9 10.19 20.05 -0.37
C ILE A 9 9.01 21.05 -0.27
N ILE A 10 9.05 21.98 0.68
CA ILE A 10 8.02 23.02 0.80
C ILE A 10 8.04 23.93 -0.43
N GLN A 11 9.21 24.38 -0.87
CA GLN A 11 9.34 25.23 -2.07
C GLN A 11 8.80 24.54 -3.32
N LEU A 12 9.13 23.25 -3.51
CA LEU A 12 8.57 22.45 -4.61
C LEU A 12 7.04 22.30 -4.47
N SER A 13 6.55 21.99 -3.28
CA SER A 13 5.11 21.83 -3.04
C SER A 13 4.33 23.11 -3.34
N MET A 14 4.87 24.27 -2.98
CA MET A 14 4.27 25.57 -3.30
C MET A 14 4.29 25.85 -4.81
N ALA A 15 5.39 25.55 -5.51
CA ALA A 15 5.45 25.67 -6.97
C ALA A 15 4.38 24.82 -7.66
N ILE A 16 4.19 23.57 -7.19
CA ILE A 16 3.16 22.66 -7.68
C ILE A 16 1.76 23.25 -7.43
N ARG A 17 1.49 23.70 -6.21
CA ARG A 17 0.19 24.29 -5.82
C ARG A 17 -0.17 25.50 -6.66
N GLU A 18 0.80 26.30 -7.03
CA GLU A 18 0.64 27.49 -7.87
C GLU A 18 0.67 27.16 -9.38
N CYS A 19 0.72 25.89 -9.75
CA CYS A 19 0.83 25.40 -11.12
C CYS A 19 2.02 26.02 -11.89
N ARG A 20 3.11 26.38 -11.16
CA ARG A 20 4.35 26.87 -11.77
C ARG A 20 5.09 25.70 -12.46
N PRO A 21 5.88 25.97 -13.50
CA PRO A 21 6.76 24.97 -14.10
C PRO A 21 7.70 24.38 -13.05
N ILE A 22 7.86 23.06 -13.08
CA ILE A 22 8.81 22.35 -12.22
C ILE A 22 10.02 22.03 -13.06
N GLU A 23 11.17 22.53 -12.66
CA GLU A 23 12.45 22.29 -13.32
C GLU A 23 13.12 21.04 -12.75
N TYR A 24 14.00 20.43 -13.56
CA TYR A 24 14.89 19.39 -13.06
C TYR A 24 15.88 19.99 -12.08
N MET A 25 16.10 19.31 -10.97
CA MET A 25 17.00 19.76 -9.92
C MET A 25 17.66 18.60 -9.18
N ASP A 26 18.83 18.86 -8.64
CA ASP A 26 19.57 17.93 -7.77
C ASP A 26 19.97 18.70 -6.50
N GLY A 27 18.99 18.88 -5.62
CA GLY A 27 19.14 19.60 -4.35
C GLY A 27 19.60 18.68 -3.21
N GLN A 28 19.65 19.25 -2.02
CA GLN A 28 20.06 18.52 -0.82
C GLN A 28 18.99 17.52 -0.35
N ASN A 29 17.71 17.94 -0.40
CA ASN A 29 16.56 17.16 0.08
C ASN A 29 15.61 16.78 -1.05
N VAL A 30 15.69 17.47 -2.21
CA VAL A 30 14.80 17.21 -3.34
C VAL A 30 15.62 16.96 -4.60
N LYS A 31 15.27 15.87 -5.28
CA LYS A 31 15.79 15.54 -6.60
C LYS A 31 14.64 15.39 -7.58
N VAL A 32 14.64 16.18 -8.65
CA VAL A 32 13.67 16.08 -9.75
C VAL A 32 14.42 15.69 -11.02
N ILE A 33 14.14 14.51 -11.53
CA ILE A 33 14.87 13.93 -12.67
C ILE A 33 13.92 13.30 -13.70
N PRO A 34 14.40 13.10 -14.94
CA PRO A 34 13.65 12.39 -15.97
C PRO A 34 13.27 10.97 -15.53
N LYS A 35 12.08 10.53 -15.94
CA LYS A 35 11.51 9.23 -15.55
C LYS A 35 12.31 8.01 -16.02
N ASP A 36 13.03 8.17 -17.14
CA ASP A 36 13.92 7.14 -17.70
C ASP A 36 15.21 6.94 -16.90
N GLN A 37 15.53 7.86 -15.98
CA GLN A 37 16.68 7.76 -15.08
C GLN A 37 16.39 6.96 -13.80
N ILE A 38 15.22 6.32 -13.68
CA ILE A 38 14.92 5.45 -12.55
C ILE A 38 15.98 4.35 -12.42
N SER A 39 16.47 4.14 -11.21
CA SER A 39 17.43 3.08 -10.91
C SER A 39 16.92 2.15 -9.82
N THR A 40 17.45 0.92 -9.79
CA THR A 40 17.18 -0.03 -8.72
C THR A 40 17.62 0.50 -7.35
N GLY A 41 18.71 1.27 -7.33
CA GLY A 41 19.18 1.93 -6.11
C GLY A 41 18.17 2.93 -5.55
N MET A 42 17.47 3.68 -6.39
CA MET A 42 16.42 4.62 -5.94
C MET A 42 15.21 3.89 -5.37
N LEU A 43 14.83 2.76 -5.98
CA LEU A 43 13.73 1.95 -5.46
C LEU A 43 14.06 1.38 -4.08
N LEU A 44 15.26 0.85 -3.88
CA LEU A 44 15.69 0.30 -2.59
C LEU A 44 16.02 1.37 -1.55
N TRP A 45 16.34 2.59 -1.99
CA TRP A 45 16.61 3.72 -1.10
C TRP A 45 15.34 4.29 -0.45
N ALA A 46 14.21 4.25 -1.18
CA ALA A 46 12.97 4.85 -0.72
C ALA A 46 12.31 4.03 0.40
N ASP A 47 11.89 4.69 1.45
CA ASP A 47 11.03 4.07 2.46
C ASP A 47 9.64 3.79 1.90
N GLN A 48 9.18 4.66 0.97
CA GLN A 48 7.92 4.46 0.24
C GLN A 48 8.00 4.93 -1.21
N VAL A 49 7.50 4.09 -2.12
CA VAL A 49 7.29 4.42 -3.53
C VAL A 49 5.84 4.83 -3.75
N LEU A 50 5.62 6.00 -4.36
CA LEU A 50 4.30 6.54 -4.66
C LEU A 50 4.06 6.57 -6.18
N VAL A 51 2.90 6.05 -6.58
CA VAL A 51 2.48 5.95 -7.98
C VAL A 51 1.06 6.48 -8.16
N GLY A 52 0.64 6.71 -9.40
CA GLY A 52 -0.70 7.18 -9.70
C GLY A 52 -1.72 6.07 -9.90
N THR A 53 -1.31 5.02 -10.62
CA THR A 53 -2.23 3.98 -11.09
C THR A 53 -2.00 2.63 -10.40
N ASN A 54 -3.05 1.82 -10.32
CA ASN A 54 -2.92 0.45 -9.84
C ASN A 54 -1.98 -0.39 -10.72
N LYS A 55 -1.93 -0.12 -12.03
CA LYS A 55 -1.03 -0.81 -12.96
C LYS A 55 0.44 -0.62 -12.56
N GLU A 56 0.86 0.61 -12.33
CA GLU A 56 2.24 0.91 -11.90
C GLU A 56 2.48 0.38 -10.48
N ARG A 57 1.49 0.44 -9.60
CA ARG A 57 1.58 -0.14 -8.25
C ARG A 57 1.92 -1.63 -8.30
N TYR A 58 1.20 -2.43 -9.09
CA TYR A 58 1.50 -3.87 -9.22
C TYR A 58 2.88 -4.11 -9.81
N LYS A 59 3.25 -3.37 -10.85
CA LYS A 59 4.56 -3.46 -11.50
C LYS A 59 5.70 -3.19 -10.50
N TYR A 60 5.63 -2.09 -9.75
CA TYR A 60 6.69 -1.73 -8.80
C TYR A 60 6.69 -2.61 -7.56
N ASN A 61 5.57 -3.11 -7.07
CA ASN A 61 5.54 -4.11 -6.01
C ASN A 61 6.23 -5.42 -6.44
N ALA A 62 5.95 -5.90 -7.66
CA ALA A 62 6.63 -7.09 -8.21
C ALA A 62 8.14 -6.85 -8.40
N GLN A 63 8.52 -5.68 -8.91
CA GLN A 63 9.92 -5.30 -9.08
C GLN A 63 10.65 -5.21 -7.74
N MET A 64 10.05 -4.58 -6.72
CA MET A 64 10.62 -4.48 -5.38
C MET A 64 10.84 -5.86 -4.75
N ARG A 65 9.85 -6.75 -4.84
CA ARG A 65 10.01 -8.12 -4.34
C ARG A 65 11.15 -8.87 -5.04
N SER A 66 11.24 -8.73 -6.36
CA SER A 66 12.35 -9.30 -7.14
C SER A 66 13.71 -8.76 -6.72
N LEU A 67 13.84 -7.43 -6.50
CA LEU A 67 15.08 -6.80 -6.04
C LEU A 67 15.49 -7.25 -4.63
N LEU A 68 14.50 -7.57 -3.79
CA LEU A 68 14.71 -8.12 -2.45
C LEU A 68 14.97 -9.65 -2.45
N GLY A 69 15.05 -10.28 -3.64
CA GLY A 69 15.26 -11.71 -3.79
C GLY A 69 14.06 -12.58 -3.39
N ARG A 70 12.86 -12.01 -3.32
CA ARG A 70 11.66 -12.72 -2.90
C ARG A 70 11.01 -13.50 -4.05
N GLY A 71 10.48 -14.67 -3.71
CA GLY A 71 9.79 -15.56 -4.64
C GLY A 71 8.37 -15.10 -5.01
N LYS A 72 7.59 -16.02 -5.56
CA LYS A 72 6.18 -15.76 -5.92
C LYS A 72 5.27 -15.71 -4.71
N ASP A 73 5.51 -16.59 -3.76
CA ASP A 73 4.70 -16.71 -2.55
C ASP A 73 5.03 -15.60 -1.53
N PRO A 74 4.08 -15.22 -0.67
CA PRO A 74 4.34 -14.26 0.39
C PRO A 74 5.40 -14.80 1.36
N GLU A 75 6.35 -13.94 1.72
CA GLU A 75 7.48 -14.30 2.57
C GLU A 75 7.52 -13.45 3.84
N ASP A 76 8.14 -13.99 4.88
CA ASP A 76 8.38 -13.25 6.12
C ASP A 76 9.16 -11.96 5.82
N GLY A 77 8.69 -10.84 6.39
CA GLY A 77 9.26 -9.53 6.12
C GLY A 77 8.74 -8.85 4.86
N ASP A 78 7.76 -9.40 4.14
CA ASP A 78 7.08 -8.67 3.07
C ASP A 78 6.34 -7.45 3.63
N LYS A 79 6.49 -6.30 2.96
CA LYS A 79 5.73 -5.09 3.27
C LYS A 79 4.35 -5.20 2.65
N ILE A 80 3.30 -5.11 3.48
CA ILE A 80 1.91 -5.22 3.05
C ILE A 80 1.07 -4.05 3.58
N ILE A 81 -0.06 -3.81 2.94
CA ILE A 81 -1.02 -2.75 3.28
C ILE A 81 -2.42 -3.34 3.42
N CYS A 82 -3.12 -2.97 4.49
CA CYS A 82 -4.51 -3.33 4.73
C CYS A 82 -5.44 -2.53 3.81
N LEU A 83 -6.46 -3.18 3.24
CA LEU A 83 -7.36 -2.56 2.26
C LEU A 83 -8.72 -2.14 2.82
N HIS A 84 -9.08 -2.60 4.01
CA HIS A 84 -10.36 -2.32 4.64
C HIS A 84 -10.23 -2.04 6.13
N ASN A 85 -11.29 -1.50 6.73
CA ASN A 85 -11.40 -1.37 8.17
C ASN A 85 -11.91 -2.69 8.77
N TYR A 86 -11.16 -3.25 9.71
CA TYR A 86 -11.49 -4.45 10.48
C TYR A 86 -11.51 -4.09 11.97
N TRP A 87 -12.62 -3.49 12.40
CA TRP A 87 -12.76 -2.92 13.75
C TRP A 87 -12.66 -3.95 14.88
N GLU A 88 -12.89 -5.22 14.57
CA GLU A 88 -12.84 -6.32 15.54
C GLU A 88 -11.46 -6.98 15.64
N ASP A 89 -10.60 -6.75 14.64
CA ASP A 89 -9.23 -7.25 14.64
C ASP A 89 -8.35 -6.20 15.35
N LEU A 90 -8.01 -6.50 16.60
CA LEU A 90 -7.24 -5.60 17.45
C LEU A 90 -5.77 -6.02 17.49
N SER A 91 -4.89 -5.04 17.53
CA SER A 91 -3.47 -5.25 17.80
C SER A 91 -3.26 -5.71 19.26
N ALA A 92 -2.06 -6.13 19.58
CA ALA A 92 -1.68 -6.42 20.96
C ALA A 92 -1.83 -5.19 21.88
N ALA A 93 -1.80 -3.98 21.34
CA ALA A 93 -2.03 -2.72 22.06
C ALA A 93 -3.53 -2.33 22.14
N GLY A 94 -4.41 -3.04 21.44
CA GLY A 94 -5.85 -2.80 21.43
C GLY A 94 -6.34 -1.87 20.29
N ASP A 95 -5.47 -1.53 19.33
CA ASP A 95 -5.83 -0.68 18.21
C ASP A 95 -6.49 -1.49 17.08
N PRO A 96 -7.59 -0.99 16.49
CA PRO A 96 -8.25 -1.69 15.41
C PRO A 96 -7.44 -1.64 14.11
N LEU A 97 -7.55 -2.69 13.30
CA LEU A 97 -6.91 -2.75 11.99
C LEU A 97 -7.71 -1.91 10.98
N VAL A 98 -7.12 -0.83 10.50
CA VAL A 98 -7.78 0.13 9.60
C VAL A 98 -7.22 0.11 8.19
N ASN A 99 -8.03 0.57 7.24
CA ASN A 99 -7.63 0.73 5.84
C ASN A 99 -6.44 1.69 5.71
N GLY A 100 -5.44 1.28 4.94
CA GLY A 100 -4.22 2.06 4.74
C GLY A 100 -3.10 1.75 5.73
N THR A 101 -3.36 0.98 6.79
CA THR A 101 -2.31 0.52 7.71
C THR A 101 -1.26 -0.28 6.94
N ILE A 102 -0.01 0.16 7.01
CA ILE A 102 1.15 -0.48 6.39
C ILE A 102 1.97 -1.15 7.49
N GLY A 103 2.48 -2.32 7.18
CA GLY A 103 3.33 -3.07 8.10
C GLY A 103 4.01 -4.25 7.43
N THR A 104 4.51 -5.14 8.24
CA THR A 104 5.32 -6.28 7.85
C THR A 104 4.57 -7.58 8.05
N LEU A 105 4.56 -8.41 7.03
CA LEU A 105 4.05 -9.78 7.09
C LEU A 105 4.99 -10.64 7.94
N ARG A 106 4.46 -11.38 8.90
CA ARG A 106 5.22 -12.26 9.77
C ARG A 106 4.69 -13.68 9.75
N CYS A 107 5.60 -14.63 9.62
CA CYS A 107 5.33 -16.06 9.67
C CYS A 107 4.18 -16.50 8.72
N PRO A 108 4.18 -16.12 7.43
CA PRO A 108 3.13 -16.52 6.52
C PRO A 108 3.12 -18.02 6.29
N GLN A 109 1.93 -18.64 6.38
CA GLN A 109 1.72 -20.05 6.12
C GLN A 109 0.48 -20.22 5.25
N PRO A 110 0.50 -21.11 4.24
CA PRO A 110 -0.70 -21.46 3.51
C PRO A 110 -1.75 -22.04 4.48
N GLY A 111 -2.98 -21.63 4.30
CA GLY A 111 -4.09 -22.07 5.13
C GLY A 111 -5.39 -22.20 4.36
N ARG A 112 -6.42 -22.61 5.04
CA ARG A 112 -7.75 -22.79 4.48
C ARG A 112 -8.80 -22.43 5.50
N VAL A 113 -9.83 -21.71 5.07
CA VAL A 113 -11.00 -21.38 5.88
C VAL A 113 -12.23 -21.99 5.20
N ASP A 114 -12.86 -22.97 5.85
CA ASP A 114 -14.07 -23.61 5.36
C ASP A 114 -15.32 -22.84 5.81
N PHE A 115 -16.37 -22.87 5.00
CA PHE A 115 -17.66 -22.27 5.32
C PHE A 115 -18.84 -23.20 4.94
N PRO A 116 -20.06 -22.96 5.47
CA PRO A 116 -21.19 -23.87 5.34
C PRO A 116 -21.57 -24.17 3.88
N ARG A 117 -21.80 -25.46 3.57
CA ARG A 117 -22.15 -25.94 2.23
C ARG A 117 -23.50 -25.46 1.69
N PHE A 118 -24.37 -24.93 2.53
CA PHE A 118 -25.64 -24.34 2.07
C PHE A 118 -25.46 -22.96 1.42
N ILE A 119 -24.30 -22.33 1.56
CA ILE A 119 -23.91 -21.12 0.83
C ILE A 119 -23.62 -21.52 -0.62
N LYS A 120 -24.33 -20.90 -1.56
CA LYS A 120 -24.10 -21.16 -3.00
C LYS A 120 -22.81 -20.50 -3.46
N ALA A 121 -21.75 -21.28 -3.60
CA ALA A 121 -20.43 -20.85 -4.06
C ALA A 121 -19.77 -21.97 -4.88
N PRO A 122 -18.82 -21.66 -5.75
CA PRO A 122 -18.07 -22.65 -6.55
C PRO A 122 -17.27 -23.62 -5.67
N THR A 123 -16.74 -23.11 -4.57
CA THR A 123 -16.04 -23.86 -3.52
C THR A 123 -16.68 -23.55 -2.17
N HIS A 124 -16.43 -24.38 -1.16
CA HIS A 124 -16.91 -24.14 0.20
C HIS A 124 -15.76 -23.86 1.17
N HIS A 125 -14.70 -23.28 0.65
CA HIS A 125 -13.54 -22.81 1.40
C HIS A 125 -12.89 -21.63 0.67
N PHE A 126 -12.08 -20.90 1.41
CA PHE A 126 -11.12 -19.94 0.90
C PHE A 126 -9.71 -20.44 1.16
N ASP A 127 -8.84 -20.35 0.17
CA ASP A 127 -7.41 -20.46 0.39
C ASP A 127 -6.90 -19.13 0.95
N VAL A 128 -6.16 -19.21 2.06
CA VAL A 128 -5.72 -18.05 2.82
C VAL A 128 -4.22 -18.13 3.11
N ILE A 129 -3.63 -17.01 3.45
CA ILE A 129 -2.32 -16.95 4.10
C ILE A 129 -2.57 -16.64 5.58
N ASN A 130 -2.29 -17.60 6.44
CA ASN A 130 -2.29 -17.40 7.89
C ASN A 130 -1.01 -16.68 8.27
N ALA A 131 -1.11 -15.50 8.87
CA ALA A 131 0.05 -14.71 9.20
C ALA A 131 -0.21 -13.76 10.38
N ASN A 132 0.86 -13.23 10.94
CA ASN A 132 0.81 -12.04 11.78
C ASN A 132 1.13 -10.81 10.92
N PHE A 133 0.59 -9.67 11.32
CA PHE A 133 0.84 -8.39 10.70
C PHE A 133 1.41 -7.44 11.75
N GLU A 134 2.67 -7.07 11.57
CA GLU A 134 3.43 -6.21 12.49
C GLU A 134 3.46 -4.78 11.96
N THR A 135 3.09 -3.83 12.80
CA THR A 135 3.11 -2.39 12.54
C THR A 135 3.92 -1.67 13.63
N GLU A 136 4.14 -0.37 13.48
CA GLU A 136 4.76 0.45 14.52
C GLU A 136 3.94 0.48 15.81
N ASP A 137 2.61 0.43 15.69
CA ASP A 137 1.65 0.52 16.80
C ASP A 137 1.41 -0.83 17.50
N GLY A 138 1.84 -1.93 16.88
CA GLY A 138 1.66 -3.26 17.45
C GLY A 138 1.51 -4.37 16.42
N THR A 139 1.24 -5.59 16.92
CA THR A 139 1.09 -6.78 16.08
C THR A 139 -0.35 -7.30 16.12
N TYR A 140 -0.90 -7.57 14.94
CA TYR A 140 -2.16 -8.29 14.75
C TYR A 140 -1.82 -9.76 14.52
N HIS A 141 -2.39 -10.65 15.35
CA HIS A 141 -2.06 -12.06 15.34
C HIS A 141 -3.07 -12.89 14.58
N CYS A 142 -2.59 -13.97 13.97
CA CYS A 142 -3.41 -15.04 13.39
C CYS A 142 -4.46 -14.54 12.37
N LEU A 143 -4.08 -13.59 11.52
CA LEU A 143 -4.94 -13.11 10.46
C LEU A 143 -5.03 -14.12 9.32
N ASN A 144 -6.25 -14.30 8.79
CA ASN A 144 -6.49 -15.04 7.55
C ASN A 144 -6.51 -14.03 6.38
N LEU A 145 -5.40 -13.91 5.66
CA LEU A 145 -5.29 -12.99 4.54
C LEU A 145 -5.83 -13.63 3.26
N ASP A 146 -6.54 -12.86 2.44
CA ASP A 146 -7.00 -13.29 1.12
C ASP A 146 -5.79 -13.57 0.21
N GLN A 147 -5.56 -14.86 -0.09
CA GLN A 147 -4.44 -15.29 -0.90
C GLN A 147 -4.52 -14.75 -2.32
N ASP A 148 -5.69 -14.75 -2.94
CA ASP A 148 -5.88 -14.28 -4.30
C ASP A 148 -5.72 -12.76 -4.41
N MET A 149 -6.15 -12.02 -3.40
CA MET A 149 -5.91 -10.58 -3.34
C MET A 149 -4.42 -10.28 -3.27
N LEU A 150 -3.70 -10.95 -2.38
CA LEU A 150 -2.26 -10.71 -2.19
C LEU A 150 -1.43 -11.13 -3.42
N LEU A 151 -1.76 -12.26 -4.05
CA LEU A 151 -0.99 -12.80 -5.18
C LEU A 151 -1.41 -12.25 -6.55
N LYS A 152 -2.72 -12.00 -6.75
CA LYS A 152 -3.31 -11.69 -8.06
C LYS A 152 -3.99 -10.32 -8.11
N GLY A 153 -4.19 -9.67 -6.97
CA GLY A 153 -4.96 -8.42 -6.85
C GLY A 153 -6.45 -8.61 -7.11
N THR A 154 -6.96 -9.83 -6.92
CA THR A 154 -8.37 -10.18 -7.12
C THR A 154 -8.93 -10.83 -5.86
N LYS A 155 -10.16 -10.47 -5.48
CA LYS A 155 -10.82 -11.06 -4.30
C LYS A 155 -11.12 -12.53 -4.51
N CYS A 156 -10.83 -13.35 -3.52
CA CYS A 156 -11.21 -14.77 -3.50
C CYS A 156 -12.72 -14.97 -3.41
N CYS A 157 -13.46 -13.96 -2.95
CA CYS A 157 -14.87 -14.06 -2.62
C CYS A 157 -15.74 -13.13 -3.48
N ASP A 158 -16.74 -13.69 -4.15
CA ASP A 158 -17.81 -12.92 -4.78
C ASP A 158 -18.63 -12.16 -3.71
N TRP A 159 -19.12 -10.95 -4.07
CA TRP A 159 -19.88 -10.11 -3.13
C TRP A 159 -21.13 -10.77 -2.56
N ARG A 160 -21.77 -11.70 -3.32
CA ARG A 160 -22.97 -12.42 -2.88
C ARG A 160 -22.63 -13.43 -1.79
N VAL A 161 -21.49 -14.10 -1.94
CA VAL A 161 -20.98 -15.03 -0.94
C VAL A 161 -20.56 -14.27 0.31
N SER A 162 -19.80 -13.18 0.17
CA SER A 162 -19.43 -12.29 1.28
C SER A 162 -20.64 -11.78 2.05
N TYR A 163 -21.70 -11.35 1.36
CA TYR A 163 -22.94 -10.87 1.98
C TYR A 163 -23.64 -11.95 2.79
N GLN A 164 -23.72 -13.19 2.26
CA GLN A 164 -24.34 -14.32 2.98
C GLN A 164 -23.52 -14.70 4.21
N LEU A 165 -22.20 -14.78 4.09
CA LEU A 165 -21.29 -15.08 5.19
C LEU A 165 -21.33 -14.00 6.28
N GLY A 166 -21.36 -12.73 5.88
CA GLY A 166 -21.49 -11.61 6.82
C GLY A 166 -22.74 -11.68 7.68
N LYS A 167 -23.90 -12.14 7.12
CA LYS A 167 -25.12 -12.36 7.89
C LYS A 167 -25.00 -13.50 8.91
N LEU A 168 -24.08 -14.42 8.70
CA LEU A 168 -23.86 -15.58 9.54
C LEU A 168 -22.72 -15.39 10.54
N LYS A 169 -22.00 -14.26 10.49
CA LYS A 169 -20.80 -13.98 11.29
C LYS A 169 -21.00 -14.33 12.78
N ASN A 170 -22.14 -13.96 13.37
CA ASN A 170 -22.45 -14.24 14.77
C ASN A 170 -22.63 -15.75 15.09
N ARG A 171 -22.80 -16.60 14.06
CA ARG A 171 -23.02 -18.05 14.24
C ARG A 171 -21.80 -18.90 13.88
N ILE A 172 -21.02 -18.46 12.90
CA ILE A 172 -19.90 -19.24 12.35
C ILE A 172 -18.54 -18.55 12.52
N GLY A 173 -18.51 -17.37 13.16
CA GLY A 173 -17.32 -16.54 13.24
C GLY A 173 -17.05 -15.75 11.96
N ASP A 174 -15.98 -14.98 11.96
CA ASP A 174 -15.53 -14.24 10.76
C ASP A 174 -14.68 -15.16 9.89
N VAL A 175 -15.30 -15.72 8.87
CA VAL A 175 -14.67 -16.63 7.90
C VAL A 175 -14.25 -15.93 6.60
N ILE A 176 -14.53 -14.63 6.47
CA ILE A 176 -14.16 -13.86 5.29
C ILE A 176 -12.69 -13.45 5.42
N PRO A 177 -11.84 -13.84 4.45
CA PRO A 177 -10.43 -13.48 4.50
C PRO A 177 -10.21 -11.96 4.44
N LYS A 178 -9.17 -11.49 5.10
CA LYS A 178 -8.79 -10.07 5.15
C LYS A 178 -8.06 -9.67 3.87
N GLU A 179 -8.44 -8.56 3.30
CA GLU A 179 -7.87 -8.07 2.05
C GLU A 179 -6.60 -7.24 2.31
N PHE A 180 -5.49 -7.73 1.83
CA PHE A 180 -4.19 -7.07 1.85
C PHE A 180 -3.54 -7.11 0.48
N GLU A 181 -2.67 -6.15 0.21
CA GLU A 181 -1.79 -6.11 -0.96
C GLU A 181 -0.36 -5.81 -0.53
N TYR A 182 0.62 -6.03 -1.44
CA TYR A 182 1.98 -5.58 -1.20
C TYR A 182 2.05 -4.06 -1.11
N GLY A 183 2.81 -3.56 -0.14
CA GLY A 183 2.88 -2.16 0.26
C GLY A 183 4.19 -1.44 -0.10
N TYR A 184 5.08 -2.04 -0.88
CA TYR A 184 6.34 -1.37 -1.29
C TYR A 184 6.07 -0.17 -2.18
N ALA A 185 5.12 -0.28 -3.11
CA ALA A 185 4.59 0.83 -3.88
C ALA A 185 3.09 0.94 -3.62
N ILE A 186 2.60 2.14 -3.35
CA ILE A 186 1.18 2.45 -3.12
C ILE A 186 0.74 3.62 -3.98
N THR A 187 -0.57 3.74 -4.22
CA THR A 187 -1.10 4.93 -4.90
C THR A 187 -1.10 6.12 -3.95
N VAL A 188 -0.92 7.33 -4.50
CA VAL A 188 -0.94 8.57 -3.73
C VAL A 188 -2.23 8.72 -2.91
N HIS A 189 -3.36 8.23 -3.41
CA HIS A 189 -4.62 8.23 -2.65
C HIS A 189 -4.53 7.39 -1.36
N LYS A 190 -3.85 6.24 -1.42
CA LYS A 190 -3.65 5.39 -0.23
C LYS A 190 -2.58 5.94 0.72
N ALA A 191 -1.72 6.83 0.24
CA ALA A 191 -0.69 7.49 1.03
C ALA A 191 -1.23 8.68 1.86
N GLN A 192 -2.48 9.07 1.69
CA GLN A 192 -3.06 10.20 2.43
C GLN A 192 -3.09 9.90 3.94
N GLY A 193 -2.56 10.84 4.72
CA GLY A 193 -2.46 10.70 6.18
C GLY A 193 -1.16 10.07 6.68
N SER A 194 -0.37 9.45 5.80
CA SER A 194 0.94 8.87 6.14
C SER A 194 2.08 9.80 5.70
N GLU A 195 3.25 9.62 6.31
CA GLU A 195 4.48 10.39 6.03
C GLU A 195 5.68 9.43 6.14
N TRP A 196 6.71 9.64 5.33
CA TRP A 196 7.94 8.83 5.34
C TRP A 196 9.16 9.72 5.13
N ASP A 197 10.30 9.33 5.69
CA ASP A 197 11.52 10.12 5.59
C ASP A 197 12.01 10.21 4.13
N LYS A 198 11.96 9.11 3.38
CA LYS A 198 12.45 9.03 2.00
C LYS A 198 11.35 8.56 1.06
N VAL A 199 10.89 9.44 0.22
CA VAL A 199 9.81 9.14 -0.73
C VAL A 199 10.31 9.22 -2.16
N LEU A 200 9.97 8.21 -2.95
CA LEU A 200 10.14 8.18 -4.40
C LEU A 200 8.77 8.35 -5.05
N VAL A 201 8.55 9.43 -5.78
CA VAL A 201 7.33 9.71 -6.53
C VAL A 201 7.55 9.45 -8.02
N LEU A 202 6.71 8.60 -8.60
CA LEU A 202 6.66 8.34 -10.04
C LEU A 202 5.50 9.15 -10.61
N GLU A 203 5.79 10.31 -11.17
CA GLU A 203 4.77 11.15 -11.81
C GLU A 203 4.21 10.45 -13.05
N GLU A 204 2.92 10.30 -13.11
CA GLU A 204 2.23 9.73 -14.26
C GLU A 204 1.37 10.80 -14.94
N GLN A 205 1.25 10.69 -16.26
CA GLN A 205 0.30 11.53 -16.99
C GLN A 205 -1.10 10.95 -16.79
N PHE A 206 -1.87 11.60 -15.95
CA PHE A 206 -3.29 11.28 -15.80
C PHE A 206 -4.11 12.03 -16.85
N PRO A 207 -5.31 11.51 -17.22
CA PRO A 207 -6.26 12.23 -18.05
C PRO A 207 -6.93 13.38 -17.27
N PHE A 208 -6.25 13.97 -16.31
CA PHE A 208 -6.72 15.05 -15.47
C PHE A 208 -6.39 16.40 -16.08
N ASP A 209 -7.17 17.41 -15.71
CA ASP A 209 -6.78 18.78 -15.96
C ASP A 209 -5.54 19.15 -15.12
N LYS A 210 -4.93 20.29 -15.44
CA LYS A 210 -3.71 20.75 -14.77
C LYS A 210 -3.89 20.94 -13.27
N ILE A 211 -5.07 21.34 -12.82
CA ILE A 211 -5.34 21.64 -11.42
C ILE A 211 -5.45 20.34 -10.62
N GLU A 212 -6.16 19.33 -11.16
CA GLU A 212 -6.27 18.03 -10.52
C GLU A 212 -4.94 17.30 -10.47
N HIS A 213 -4.15 17.38 -11.55
CA HIS A 213 -2.79 16.85 -11.57
C HIS A 213 -1.89 17.54 -10.54
N ALA A 214 -1.96 18.87 -10.43
CA ALA A 214 -1.21 19.61 -9.42
C ALA A 214 -1.62 19.22 -7.98
N ARG A 215 -2.90 19.04 -7.72
CA ARG A 215 -3.40 18.55 -6.41
C ARG A 215 -2.87 17.16 -6.08
N TRP A 216 -2.89 16.27 -7.05
CA TRP A 216 -2.36 14.92 -6.90
C TRP A 216 -0.84 14.96 -6.61
N LEU A 217 -0.09 15.70 -7.41
CA LEU A 217 1.36 15.82 -7.25
C LEU A 217 1.74 16.51 -5.94
N TYR A 218 1.01 17.55 -5.55
CA TYR A 218 1.16 18.20 -4.23
C TYR A 218 0.97 17.19 -3.11
N THR A 219 -0.09 16.37 -3.18
CA THR A 219 -0.35 15.33 -2.18
C THR A 219 0.79 14.33 -2.13
N ALA A 220 1.36 13.93 -3.28
CA ALA A 220 2.46 12.99 -3.35
C ALA A 220 3.75 13.53 -2.71
N VAL A 221 4.17 14.74 -3.11
CA VAL A 221 5.45 15.31 -2.63
C VAL A 221 5.43 15.67 -1.15
N THR A 222 4.26 16.03 -0.62
CA THR A 222 4.08 16.34 0.80
C THR A 222 4.06 15.09 1.70
N ARG A 223 4.26 13.90 1.16
CA ARG A 223 4.44 12.67 1.95
C ARG A 223 5.88 12.45 2.41
N ALA A 224 6.83 13.22 1.87
CA ALA A 224 8.23 13.17 2.29
C ALA A 224 8.50 14.12 3.46
N SER A 225 9.08 13.61 4.54
CA SER A 225 9.48 14.41 5.69
C SER A 225 10.93 14.92 5.58
N ASP A 226 11.84 14.15 4.97
CA ASP A 226 13.27 14.50 4.85
C ASP A 226 13.73 14.57 3.40
N LYS A 227 13.53 13.51 2.60
CA LYS A 227 14.07 13.41 1.25
C LYS A 227 13.04 12.97 0.21
N LEU A 228 13.08 13.63 -0.92
CA LEU A 228 12.16 13.37 -2.03
C LEU A 228 12.93 13.17 -3.34
N VAL A 229 12.61 12.10 -4.04
CA VAL A 229 12.96 11.94 -5.46
C VAL A 229 11.66 11.96 -6.29
N LEU A 230 11.56 12.91 -7.21
CA LEU A 230 10.44 13.01 -8.15
C LEU A 230 10.94 12.63 -9.55
N LEU A 231 10.37 11.59 -10.12
CA LEU A 231 10.60 11.12 -11.49
C LEU A 231 9.44 11.59 -12.39
N ARG A 232 9.75 12.46 -13.38
CA ARG A 232 8.75 13.05 -14.26
C ARG A 232 9.12 13.00 -15.74
#